data_95877cb9516517b38f1f5418c1526d54
#
_entry.id   95877cb9516517b38f1f5418c1526d54
#
_cell.length_a   1.000
_cell.length_b   1.000
_cell.length_c   1.000
_cell.angle_alpha   90.00
_cell.angle_beta   90.00
_cell.angle_gamma   90.00
#
_symmetry.space_group_name_H-M   'P 1'
#
loop_
_entity.id
_entity.type
_entity.pdbx_description
1 polymer ?
#
loop_
_entity_poly.entity_id
_entity_poly.type
_entity_poly.pdbx_seq_one_letter_code
_entity_poly.pdbx_strand_id
1 'polypeptide(L)'
;SVNGVEWTANHSVYVASKFAVHGFTNSLRMELQGTGIRLSEVMPGLVRTEFAAARWRGDEARAEEFYARREAALSPQDVADAVLYVLNTPAHVNICDLVLRPA
;
A
#
# COMPACT_ATOMS: atom_id res chain seq x y z
N SER A 1 -1.41 1.24 -1.02
CA SER A 1 -2.72 0.85 -0.45
C SER A 1 -3.48 -0.06 -1.39
N VAL A 2 -4.22 -1.03 -0.84
CA VAL A 2 -5.20 -1.84 -1.61
C VAL A 2 -6.25 -0.96 -2.31
N ASN A 3 -6.44 0.26 -1.84
CA ASN A 3 -7.30 1.24 -2.51
C ASN A 3 -6.76 1.77 -3.85
N GLY A 4 -5.63 1.30 -4.29
CA GLY A 4 -5.16 1.47 -5.68
C GLY A 4 -5.86 0.54 -6.68
N VAL A 5 -6.47 -0.54 -6.21
CA VAL A 5 -7.17 -1.56 -7.01
C VAL A 5 -8.57 -1.89 -6.49
N GLU A 6 -8.96 -1.31 -5.36
CA GLU A 6 -10.25 -1.49 -4.72
C GLU A 6 -10.84 -0.16 -4.27
N TRP A 7 -12.14 -0.13 -4.12
CA TRP A 7 -12.86 1.03 -3.63
C TRP A 7 -13.48 0.77 -2.26
N THR A 8 -13.52 1.83 -1.47
CA THR A 8 -14.07 1.82 -0.11
C THR A 8 -15.05 2.98 0.04
N ALA A 9 -16.22 2.71 0.55
CA ALA A 9 -17.22 3.75 0.81
C ALA A 9 -16.67 4.84 1.73
N ASN A 10 -17.06 6.07 1.50
CA ASN A 10 -16.64 7.26 2.24
C ASN A 10 -15.13 7.60 2.11
N HIS A 11 -14.44 7.06 1.08
CA HIS A 11 -13.02 7.27 0.82
C HIS A 11 -12.74 7.75 -0.61
N SER A 12 -13.71 8.33 -1.29
CA SER A 12 -13.64 8.61 -2.73
C SER A 12 -12.38 9.35 -3.17
N VAL A 13 -12.01 10.42 -2.48
CA VAL A 13 -10.80 11.21 -2.82
C VAL A 13 -9.52 10.39 -2.57
N TYR A 14 -9.45 9.68 -1.45
CA TYR A 14 -8.32 8.81 -1.14
C TYR A 14 -8.19 7.68 -2.18
N VAL A 15 -9.29 6.99 -2.48
CA VAL A 15 -9.33 5.93 -3.51
C VAL A 15 -8.87 6.51 -4.86
N ALA A 16 -9.41 7.64 -5.29
CA ALA A 16 -9.00 8.29 -6.53
C ALA A 16 -7.49 8.57 -6.57
N SER A 17 -6.92 9.08 -5.46
CA SER A 17 -5.47 9.33 -5.37
C SER A 17 -4.63 8.05 -5.50
N LYS A 18 -5.09 6.93 -4.92
CA LYS A 18 -4.37 5.66 -4.98
C LYS A 18 -4.53 4.96 -6.34
N PHE A 19 -5.68 5.06 -6.98
CA PHE A 19 -5.85 4.61 -8.36
C PHE A 19 -4.96 5.41 -9.32
N ALA A 20 -4.80 6.73 -9.10
CA ALA A 20 -3.88 7.55 -9.88
C ALA A 20 -2.43 7.05 -9.75
N VAL A 21 -1.96 6.74 -8.54
CA VAL A 21 -0.62 6.16 -8.32
C VAL A 21 -0.49 4.82 -9.04
N HIS A 22 -1.48 3.95 -8.92
CA HIS A 22 -1.48 2.64 -9.57
C HIS A 22 -1.41 2.77 -11.10
N GLY A 23 -2.26 3.60 -11.68
CA GLY A 23 -2.26 3.85 -13.13
C GLY A 23 -0.94 4.45 -13.61
N PHE A 24 -0.40 5.45 -12.90
CA PHE A 24 0.89 6.05 -13.19
C PHE A 24 2.03 5.01 -13.15
N THR A 25 2.07 4.20 -12.08
CA THR A 25 3.11 3.17 -11.90
C THR A 25 3.09 2.15 -13.02
N ASN A 26 1.90 1.68 -13.41
CA ASN A 26 1.76 0.71 -14.50
C ASN A 26 2.19 1.28 -15.85
N SER A 27 1.81 2.53 -16.16
CA SER A 27 2.22 3.20 -17.39
C SER A 27 3.75 3.40 -17.43
N LEU A 28 4.32 3.94 -16.37
CA LEU A 28 5.75 4.16 -16.26
C LEU A 28 6.55 2.85 -16.38
N ARG A 29 6.03 1.75 -15.82
CA ARG A 29 6.67 0.43 -15.95
C ARG A 29 6.82 0.00 -17.41
N MET A 30 5.84 0.32 -18.26
CA MET A 30 5.93 0.03 -19.69
C MET A 30 6.99 0.90 -20.38
N GLU A 31 7.12 2.17 -19.98
CA GLU A 31 8.15 3.08 -20.51
C GLU A 31 9.56 2.65 -20.11
N LEU A 32 9.73 1.98 -18.97
CA LEU A 32 11.01 1.51 -18.46
C LEU A 32 11.45 0.15 -19.01
N GLN A 33 10.67 -0.48 -19.89
CA GLN A 33 11.05 -1.76 -20.48
C GLN A 33 12.39 -1.65 -21.23
N GLY A 34 13.26 -2.63 -21.03
CA GLY A 34 14.59 -2.67 -21.64
C GLY A 34 15.64 -1.78 -20.98
N THR A 35 15.30 -0.99 -19.98
CA THR A 35 16.27 -0.12 -19.26
C THR A 35 17.01 -0.83 -18.13
N GLY A 36 16.53 -1.99 -17.69
CA GLY A 36 17.01 -2.68 -16.49
C GLY A 36 16.47 -2.11 -15.18
N ILE A 37 15.67 -1.05 -15.22
CA ILE A 37 15.00 -0.48 -14.04
C ILE A 37 13.77 -1.31 -13.71
N ARG A 38 13.67 -1.76 -12.46
CA ARG A 38 12.52 -2.48 -11.94
C ARG A 38 11.63 -1.52 -11.16
N LEU A 39 10.36 -1.52 -11.47
CA LEU A 39 9.36 -0.70 -10.80
C LEU A 39 8.29 -1.59 -10.19
N SER A 40 8.16 -1.53 -8.87
CA SER A 40 7.24 -2.35 -8.09
C SER A 40 6.30 -1.48 -7.28
N GLU A 41 5.08 -1.95 -7.10
CA GLU A 41 4.10 -1.32 -6.24
C GLU A 41 3.72 -2.27 -5.10
N VAL A 42 3.85 -1.82 -3.86
CA VAL A 42 3.41 -2.55 -2.68
C VAL A 42 2.12 -1.92 -2.18
N MET A 43 1.07 -2.73 -2.11
CA MET A 43 -0.29 -2.29 -1.78
C MET A 43 -0.77 -2.94 -0.47
N PRO A 44 -0.41 -2.37 0.69
CA PRO A 44 -0.90 -2.89 1.96
C PRO A 44 -2.38 -2.57 2.18
N GLY A 45 -3.06 -3.49 2.84
CA GLY A 45 -4.36 -3.26 3.44
C GLY A 45 -4.24 -2.42 4.72
N LEU A 46 -4.99 -2.76 5.75
CA LEU A 46 -4.92 -2.03 7.01
C LEU A 46 -3.57 -2.27 7.70
N VAL A 47 -2.82 -1.20 7.91
CA VAL A 47 -1.57 -1.21 8.69
C VAL A 47 -1.77 -0.36 9.95
N ARG A 48 -1.38 -0.88 11.11
CA ARG A 48 -1.42 -0.10 12.37
C ARG A 48 -0.26 0.89 12.39
N THR A 49 -0.58 2.14 12.19
CA THR A 49 0.37 3.26 12.16
C THR A 49 -0.27 4.51 12.75
N GLU A 50 0.47 5.60 12.82
CA GLU A 50 -0.07 6.93 13.20
C GLU A 50 -1.01 7.53 12.13
N PHE A 51 -1.19 6.88 10.99
CA PHE A 51 -2.02 7.38 9.90
C PHE A 51 -3.47 7.67 10.31
N ALA A 52 -4.06 6.81 11.15
CA ALA A 52 -5.41 7.03 11.65
C ALA A 52 -5.51 8.26 12.53
N ALA A 53 -4.54 8.47 13.44
CA ALA A 53 -4.49 9.67 14.28
C ALA A 53 -4.29 10.93 13.44
N ALA A 54 -3.38 10.89 12.47
CA ALA A 54 -3.15 12.00 11.54
C ALA A 54 -4.40 12.35 10.73
N ARG A 55 -5.14 11.33 10.26
CA ARG A 55 -6.40 11.49 9.54
C ARG A 55 -7.46 12.23 10.36
N TRP A 56 -7.50 12.01 11.65
CA TRP A 56 -8.43 12.66 12.58
C TRP A 56 -7.77 13.78 13.38
N ARG A 57 -6.77 14.45 12.80
CA ARG A 57 -6.11 15.64 13.35
C ARG A 57 -5.52 15.43 14.75
N GLY A 58 -4.96 14.24 15.01
CA GLY A 58 -4.33 13.89 16.27
C GLY A 58 -5.28 13.30 17.33
N ASP A 59 -6.53 12.97 16.95
CA ASP A 59 -7.47 12.27 17.84
C ASP A 59 -7.06 10.81 18.00
N GLU A 60 -6.22 10.53 18.98
CA GLU A 60 -5.70 9.20 19.26
C GLU A 60 -6.79 8.24 19.76
N ALA A 61 -7.77 8.74 20.51
CA ALA A 61 -8.87 7.92 21.01
C ALA A 61 -9.72 7.38 19.86
N ARG A 62 -10.01 8.23 18.88
CA ARG A 62 -10.73 7.84 17.66
C ARG A 62 -9.91 6.89 16.78
N ALA A 63 -8.61 7.11 16.72
CA ALA A 63 -7.70 6.20 16.00
C ALA A 63 -7.68 4.82 16.63
N GLU A 64 -7.60 4.74 17.96
CA GLU A 64 -7.58 3.49 18.70
C GLU A 64 -8.92 2.74 18.55
N GLU A 65 -10.05 3.44 18.64
CA GLU A 65 -11.37 2.86 18.37
C GLU A 65 -11.47 2.30 16.94
N PHE A 66 -10.90 3.00 15.98
CA PHE A 66 -10.83 2.55 14.59
C PHE A 66 -10.09 1.21 14.44
N TYR A 67 -8.95 1.06 15.14
CA TYR A 67 -8.20 -0.19 15.11
C TYR A 67 -8.83 -1.29 15.97
N ALA A 68 -9.43 -0.94 17.10
CA ALA A 68 -10.09 -1.89 18.01
C ALA A 68 -11.29 -2.61 17.35
N ARG A 69 -11.95 -1.95 16.42
CA ARG A 69 -13.05 -2.54 15.63
C ARG A 69 -12.60 -3.49 14.53
N ARG A 70 -11.29 -3.64 14.33
CA ARG A 70 -10.69 -4.46 13.29
C ARG A 70 -9.75 -5.46 13.94
N GLU A 71 -10.15 -6.72 13.98
CA GLU A 71 -9.46 -7.78 14.70
C GLU A 71 -8.03 -8.02 14.24
N ALA A 72 -7.71 -7.66 12.99
CA ALA A 72 -6.37 -7.83 12.46
C ALA A 72 -5.93 -6.58 11.69
N ALA A 73 -4.70 -6.17 11.91
CA ALA A 73 -4.01 -5.16 11.14
C ALA A 73 -2.55 -5.60 10.94
N LEU A 74 -1.99 -5.27 9.79
CA LEU A 74 -0.56 -5.44 9.54
C LEU A 74 0.23 -4.48 10.44
N SER A 75 1.45 -4.88 10.77
CA SER A 75 2.45 -3.97 11.34
C SER A 75 3.25 -3.27 10.22
N PRO A 76 3.90 -2.15 10.50
CA PRO A 76 4.86 -1.54 9.58
C PRO A 76 5.99 -2.51 9.19
N GLN A 77 6.38 -3.41 10.11
CA GLN A 77 7.41 -4.42 9.84
C GLN A 77 6.97 -5.41 8.77
N ASP A 78 5.71 -5.86 8.77
CA ASP A 78 5.19 -6.76 7.74
C ASP A 78 5.33 -6.15 6.34
N VAL A 79 5.09 -4.84 6.23
CA VAL A 79 5.24 -4.10 4.97
C VAL A 79 6.71 -3.96 4.59
N ALA A 80 7.58 -3.66 5.56
CA ALA A 80 9.02 -3.56 5.32
C ALA A 80 9.62 -4.89 4.83
N ASP A 81 9.22 -6.01 5.43
CA ASP A 81 9.67 -7.34 5.03
C ASP A 81 9.23 -7.68 3.60
N ALA A 82 8.01 -7.29 3.22
CA ALA A 82 7.52 -7.42 1.86
C ALA A 82 8.33 -6.58 0.85
N VAL A 83 8.70 -5.35 1.22
CA VAL A 83 9.59 -4.51 0.41
C VAL A 83 10.97 -5.16 0.25
N LEU A 84 11.54 -5.69 1.31
CA LEU A 84 12.82 -6.40 1.25
C LEU A 84 12.73 -7.64 0.35
N TYR A 85 11.64 -8.38 0.40
CA TYR A 85 11.42 -9.51 -0.51
C TYR A 85 11.46 -9.07 -1.98
N VAL A 86 10.77 -7.98 -2.32
CA VAL A 86 10.77 -7.42 -3.69
C VAL A 86 12.17 -7.00 -4.12
N LEU A 87 12.91 -6.33 -3.25
CA LEU A 87 14.26 -5.82 -3.54
C LEU A 87 15.28 -6.96 -3.73
N ASN A 88 15.11 -8.07 -3.04
CA ASN A 88 16.04 -9.21 -3.07
C ASN A 88 15.79 -10.20 -4.22
N THR A 89 14.84 -9.94 -5.10
CA THR A 89 14.64 -10.78 -6.28
C THR A 89 15.79 -10.63 -7.28
N PRO A 90 16.10 -11.68 -8.06
CA PRO A 90 17.12 -11.61 -9.11
C PRO A 90 16.86 -10.47 -10.09
N ALA A 91 17.91 -9.92 -10.70
CA ALA A 91 17.82 -8.74 -11.57
C ALA A 91 16.84 -8.90 -12.76
N HIS A 92 16.65 -10.13 -13.24
CA HIS A 92 15.72 -10.43 -14.34
C HIS A 92 14.26 -10.61 -13.89
N VAL A 93 13.99 -10.54 -12.58
CA VAL A 93 12.64 -10.69 -12.00
C VAL A 93 12.14 -9.33 -11.54
N ASN A 94 11.00 -8.92 -12.02
CA ASN A 94 10.28 -7.74 -11.52
C ASN A 94 8.95 -8.19 -10.92
N ILE A 95 8.81 -8.05 -9.59
CA ILE A 95 7.51 -8.18 -8.93
C ILE A 95 6.77 -6.88 -9.16
N CYS A 96 5.80 -6.91 -10.04
CA CYS A 96 5.08 -5.70 -10.46
C CYS A 96 4.20 -5.14 -9.35
N ASP A 97 3.36 -6.00 -8.80
CA ASP A 97 2.37 -5.61 -7.79
C ASP A 97 2.38 -6.64 -6.66
N LEU A 98 2.39 -6.16 -5.43
CA LEU A 98 2.34 -6.99 -4.24
C LEU A 98 1.26 -6.47 -3.28
N VAL A 99 0.21 -7.25 -3.12
CA VAL A 99 -0.91 -6.92 -2.21
C VAL A 99 -0.73 -7.69 -0.91
N LEU A 100 -0.73 -6.95 0.21
CA LEU A 100 -0.69 -7.52 1.55
C LEU A 100 -1.99 -7.24 2.28
N ARG A 101 -2.53 -8.24 2.95
CA ARG A 101 -3.74 -8.10 3.77
C ARG A 101 -3.53 -8.78 5.12
N PRO A 102 -4.18 -8.29 6.17
CA PRO A 102 -4.37 -9.10 7.36
C PRO A 102 -5.08 -10.41 6.99
N ALA A 103 -4.68 -11.47 7.63
CA ALA A 103 -5.32 -12.79 7.46
C ALA A 103 -6.65 -12.87 8.22
#